data_97a8127b77e07acd41262d3091e2eef2
#
_entry.id   97a8127b77e07acd41262d3091e2eef2
#
_cell.length_a   1.000
_cell.length_b   1.000
_cell.length_c   1.000
_cell.angle_alpha   90.00
_cell.angle_beta   90.00
_cell.angle_gamma   90.00
#
_symmetry.space_group_name_H-M   'P 1'
#
loop_
_entity.id
_entity.type
_entity.pdbx_description
1 polymer ?
#
loop_
_entity_poly.entity_id
_entity_poly.type
_entity_poly.pdbx_seq_one_letter_code
_entity_poly.pdbx_strand_id
1 'polypeptide(L)'
;LGDVYKRQNHHIAFYGGSSESSYRVSLGFMDRQGVILNEDMKNFTSNMNMNQKMFDGFLNCELGMFGSIQKNHNLVDYQKTFYSAATFNPTYPNHKDPVTNSWDGITTASQITNPLAWMEVQDDDATSHISTHARLTFNLLEGLKLNLFGAYTYNIVENSQYLPTSVWANGQAYKGTKKRESLLGNMMLTYKKNWKKHFFDVLALAELQKETYTGYYTTVSNF
;
A
#
# COMPACT_ATOMS: atom_id res chain seq x y z
N LEU A 1 -0.25 24.71 -16.65
CA LEU A 1 0.34 23.60 -17.38
C LEU A 1 1.59 23.11 -16.68
N GLY A 2 1.50 21.87 -16.19
CA GLY A 2 2.56 20.96 -16.02
C GLY A 2 3.87 21.43 -15.42
N ASP A 3 3.84 21.87 -14.19
CA ASP A 3 5.09 22.04 -13.48
C ASP A 3 5.67 20.68 -13.10
N VAL A 4 6.98 20.68 -13.13
CA VAL A 4 7.90 19.58 -12.91
C VAL A 4 7.38 18.57 -11.90
N TYR A 5 7.25 17.33 -12.33
CA TYR A 5 7.17 16.15 -11.46
C TYR A 5 8.21 16.26 -10.34
N LYS A 6 7.74 16.35 -9.10
CA LYS A 6 8.63 16.43 -7.92
C LYS A 6 8.54 15.12 -7.17
N ARG A 7 9.68 14.50 -6.97
CA ARG A 7 9.82 13.30 -6.14
C ARG A 7 10.96 13.47 -5.17
N GLN A 8 10.67 13.30 -3.89
CA GLN A 8 11.68 13.22 -2.84
C GLN A 8 11.62 11.81 -2.24
N ASN A 9 12.77 11.24 -1.99
CA ASN A 9 12.90 9.93 -1.34
C ASN A 9 14.02 10.01 -0.31
N HIS A 10 13.68 9.79 0.94
CA HIS A 10 14.60 9.79 2.06
C HIS A 10 14.62 8.40 2.68
N HIS A 11 15.81 7.90 2.96
CA HIS A 11 15.98 6.59 3.57
C HIS A 11 17.10 6.64 4.58
N ILE A 12 16.85 6.11 5.76
CA ILE A 12 17.85 5.92 6.80
C ILE A 12 17.85 4.48 7.26
N ALA A 13 19.01 3.91 7.51
CA ALA A 13 19.12 2.55 8.02
C ALA A 13 20.20 2.46 9.10
N PHE A 14 19.89 1.70 10.13
CA PHE A 14 20.78 1.30 11.20
C PHE A 14 20.96 -0.20 11.16
N TYR A 15 22.18 -0.68 11.22
CA TYR A 15 22.48 -2.10 11.25
C TYR A 15 23.70 -2.38 12.10
N GLY A 16 23.73 -3.56 12.65
CA GLY A 16 24.85 -4.02 13.45
C GLY A 16 24.73 -5.50 13.73
N GLY A 17 25.72 -6.04 14.41
CA GLY A 17 25.69 -7.44 14.79
C GLY A 17 27.06 -8.00 15.13
N SER A 18 27.06 -9.30 15.40
CA SER A 18 28.22 -10.15 15.69
C SER A 18 28.16 -11.41 14.84
N SER A 19 29.01 -12.40 15.13
CA SER A 19 28.93 -13.74 14.51
C SER A 19 27.61 -14.48 14.81
N GLU A 20 26.94 -14.12 15.91
CA GLU A 20 25.75 -14.81 16.40
C GLU A 20 24.46 -13.99 16.27
N SER A 21 24.58 -12.68 16.17
CA SER A 21 23.43 -11.79 16.06
C SER A 21 23.62 -10.77 14.94
N SER A 22 22.53 -10.45 14.25
CA SER A 22 22.48 -9.32 13.33
C SER A 22 21.13 -8.65 13.39
N TYR A 23 21.13 -7.32 13.23
CA TYR A 23 19.90 -6.57 13.15
C TYR A 23 20.04 -5.46 12.11
N ARG A 24 18.92 -5.13 11.51
CA ARG A 24 18.77 -4.00 10.61
C ARG A 24 17.41 -3.36 10.83
N VAL A 25 17.41 -2.05 11.04
CA VAL A 25 16.20 -1.23 11.09
C VAL A 25 16.35 -0.14 10.04
N SER A 26 15.32 0.06 9.24
CA SER A 26 15.33 1.13 8.24
C SER A 26 13.98 1.84 8.18
N LEU A 27 14.05 3.14 7.94
CA LEU A 27 12.90 4.02 7.74
C LEU A 27 13.03 4.68 6.38
N GLY A 28 11.93 4.78 5.67
CA GLY A 28 11.84 5.43 4.38
C GLY A 28 10.67 6.40 4.36
N PHE A 29 10.87 7.53 3.69
CA PHE A 29 9.81 8.48 3.41
C PHE A 29 9.89 8.88 1.94
N MET A 30 8.76 8.84 1.25
CA MET A 30 8.64 9.28 -0.13
C MET A 30 7.49 10.28 -0.25
N ASP A 31 7.78 11.39 -0.89
CA ASP A 31 6.81 12.40 -1.30
C ASP A 31 6.89 12.55 -2.81
N ARG A 32 5.76 12.40 -3.48
CA ARG A 32 5.63 12.49 -4.93
C ARG A 32 4.46 13.39 -5.30
N GLN A 33 4.72 14.40 -6.08
CA GLN A 33 3.71 15.23 -6.73
C GLN A 33 3.58 14.83 -8.20
N GLY A 34 2.38 14.62 -8.66
CA GLY A 34 2.08 14.35 -10.06
C GLY A 34 2.28 15.57 -10.94
N VAL A 35 2.22 15.37 -12.26
CA VAL A 35 2.21 16.48 -13.26
C VAL A 35 0.85 17.16 -13.37
N ILE A 36 -0.18 16.54 -12.84
CA ILE A 36 -1.54 17.05 -12.78
C ILE A 36 -1.75 17.67 -11.41
N LEU A 37 -2.44 18.81 -11.38
CA LEU A 37 -2.81 19.48 -10.14
C LEU A 37 -3.62 18.55 -9.25
N ASN A 38 -3.40 18.62 -7.94
CA ASN A 38 -4.08 17.82 -6.91
C ASN A 38 -3.81 16.30 -6.99
N GLU A 39 -2.73 15.88 -7.65
CA GLU A 39 -2.28 14.49 -7.60
C GLU A 39 -1.00 14.41 -6.80
N ASP A 40 -1.05 13.76 -5.64
CA ASP A 40 0.13 13.53 -4.80
C ASP A 40 0.09 12.16 -4.11
N MET A 41 1.25 11.72 -3.69
CA MET A 41 1.42 10.50 -2.91
C MET A 41 2.49 10.69 -1.84
N LYS A 42 2.15 10.36 -0.62
CA LYS A 42 3.10 10.28 0.50
C LYS A 42 3.15 8.85 1.01
N ASN A 43 4.35 8.32 1.15
CA ASN A 43 4.54 6.98 1.66
C ASN A 43 5.62 6.96 2.73
N PHE A 44 5.28 6.44 3.90
CA PHE A 44 6.21 6.14 4.97
C PHE A 44 6.37 4.63 5.09
N THR A 45 7.61 4.16 5.19
CA THR A 45 7.93 2.74 5.34
C THR A 45 8.86 2.51 6.51
N SER A 46 8.67 1.40 7.21
CA SER A 46 9.60 0.91 8.21
C SER A 46 9.90 -0.57 7.94
N ASN A 47 11.15 -0.96 8.11
CA ASN A 47 11.56 -2.34 7.98
C ASN A 47 12.52 -2.70 9.12
N MET A 48 12.27 -3.82 9.76
CA MET A 48 13.12 -4.37 10.81
C MET A 48 13.38 -5.84 10.52
N ASN A 49 14.65 -6.23 10.56
CA ASN A 49 15.06 -7.61 10.48
C ASN A 49 16.05 -7.90 11.60
N MET A 50 15.89 -9.03 12.24
CA MET A 50 16.76 -9.52 13.29
C MET A 50 17.02 -11.00 13.07
N ASN A 51 18.26 -11.40 13.26
CA ASN A 51 18.69 -12.78 13.22
C ASN A 51 19.54 -13.05 14.46
N GLN A 52 19.23 -14.13 15.19
CA GLN A 52 19.92 -14.51 16.40
C GLN A 52 20.17 -16.00 16.41
N LYS A 53 21.44 -16.39 16.53
CA LYS A 53 21.86 -17.77 16.80
C LYS A 53 21.98 -17.98 18.30
N MET A 54 21.48 -19.08 18.78
CA MET A 54 21.48 -19.45 20.20
C MET A 54 21.92 -20.91 20.37
N PHE A 55 22.46 -21.20 21.55
CA PHE A 55 22.86 -22.56 21.95
C PHE A 55 23.85 -23.19 20.95
N ASP A 56 24.95 -22.50 20.69
CA ASP A 56 26.01 -22.94 19.76
C ASP A 56 25.50 -23.30 18.36
N GLY A 57 24.48 -22.57 17.89
CA GLY A 57 23.88 -22.78 16.58
C GLY A 57 22.79 -23.88 16.52
N PHE A 58 22.41 -24.45 17.67
CA PHE A 58 21.26 -25.36 17.72
C PHE A 58 19.97 -24.69 17.29
N LEU A 59 19.77 -23.44 17.70
CA LEU A 59 18.59 -22.65 17.34
C LEU A 59 19.00 -21.36 16.61
N ASN A 60 18.44 -21.13 15.44
CA ASN A 60 18.48 -19.85 14.74
C ASN A 60 17.08 -19.23 14.72
N CYS A 61 16.98 -17.99 15.22
CA CYS A 61 15.75 -17.22 15.28
C CYS A 61 15.84 -16.04 14.31
N GLU A 62 14.94 -15.98 13.36
CA GLU A 62 14.79 -14.86 12.42
C GLU A 62 13.46 -14.15 12.67
N LEU A 63 13.51 -12.86 12.87
CA LEU A 63 12.34 -12.01 13.02
C LEU A 63 12.36 -10.91 11.95
N GLY A 64 11.24 -10.69 11.30
CA GLY A 64 11.09 -9.62 10.35
C GLY A 64 9.77 -8.89 10.55
N MET A 65 9.82 -7.57 10.36
CA MET A 65 8.65 -6.70 10.38
C MET A 65 8.78 -5.67 9.27
N PHE A 66 7.72 -5.50 8.52
CA PHE A 66 7.56 -4.43 7.55
C PHE A 66 6.26 -3.68 7.81
N GLY A 67 6.34 -2.36 7.82
CA GLY A 67 5.18 -1.48 7.92
C GLY A 67 5.22 -0.40 6.86
N SER A 68 4.06 -0.06 6.30
CA SER A 68 3.93 1.10 5.42
C SER A 68 2.60 1.80 5.62
N ILE A 69 2.63 3.13 5.47
CA ILE A 69 1.45 3.98 5.43
C ILE A 69 1.59 4.83 4.17
N GLN A 70 0.68 4.62 3.24
CA GLN A 70 0.61 5.38 1.99
C GLN A 70 -0.68 6.17 1.94
N LYS A 71 -0.57 7.44 1.59
CA LYS A 71 -1.70 8.32 1.33
C LYS A 71 -1.57 8.84 -0.09
N ASN A 72 -2.64 8.72 -0.85
CA ASN A 72 -2.74 9.25 -2.20
C ASN A 72 -3.88 10.25 -2.24
N HIS A 73 -3.66 11.33 -2.93
CA HIS A 73 -4.69 12.18 -3.47
C HIS A 73 -4.74 11.94 -4.97
N ASN A 74 -5.88 11.51 -5.48
CA ASN A 74 -6.02 11.04 -6.87
C ASN A 74 -6.83 12.03 -7.68
N LEU A 75 -6.57 12.08 -8.98
CA LEU A 75 -7.46 12.70 -9.92
C LEU A 75 -8.61 11.76 -10.25
N VAL A 76 -9.83 12.21 -10.00
CA VAL A 76 -11.03 11.45 -10.38
C VAL A 76 -11.19 11.48 -11.89
N ASP A 77 -11.36 10.29 -12.49
CA ASP A 77 -11.67 10.12 -13.91
C ASP A 77 -10.73 10.89 -14.86
N TYR A 78 -9.51 10.37 -15.02
CA TYR A 78 -8.53 10.91 -15.96
C TYR A 78 -9.08 11.15 -17.37
N GLN A 79 -9.91 10.24 -17.89
CA GLN A 79 -10.44 10.33 -19.24
C GLN A 79 -11.37 11.55 -19.39
N LYS A 80 -12.27 11.73 -18.43
CA LYS A 80 -13.17 12.90 -18.45
C LYS A 80 -12.44 14.20 -18.27
N THR A 81 -11.46 14.24 -17.35
CA THR A 81 -10.68 15.44 -17.09
C THR A 81 -9.90 15.87 -18.34
N PHE A 82 -9.18 14.93 -18.97
CA PHE A 82 -8.44 15.25 -20.20
C PHE A 82 -9.36 15.55 -21.38
N TYR A 83 -10.45 14.82 -21.54
CA TYR A 83 -11.43 15.09 -22.57
C TYR A 83 -12.05 16.50 -22.40
N SER A 84 -12.45 16.83 -21.17
CA SER A 84 -12.96 18.16 -20.86
C SER A 84 -11.92 19.25 -21.16
N ALA A 85 -10.67 19.05 -20.74
CA ALA A 85 -9.60 20.01 -20.99
C ALA A 85 -9.29 20.22 -22.48
N ALA A 86 -9.40 19.16 -23.30
CA ALA A 86 -9.15 19.21 -24.73
C ALA A 86 -10.31 19.80 -25.55
N THR A 87 -11.54 19.65 -25.06
CA THR A 87 -12.76 20.03 -25.81
C THR A 87 -13.47 21.26 -25.25
N PHE A 88 -13.04 21.74 -24.07
CA PHE A 88 -13.64 22.91 -23.43
C PHE A 88 -13.36 24.18 -24.23
N ASN A 89 -14.37 25.02 -24.33
CA ASN A 89 -14.25 26.30 -25.06
C ASN A 89 -13.33 27.25 -24.30
N PRO A 90 -12.19 27.68 -24.87
CA PRO A 90 -11.20 28.54 -24.21
C PRO A 90 -11.69 29.96 -23.94
N THR A 91 -12.85 30.33 -24.45
CA THR A 91 -13.45 31.65 -24.18
C THR A 91 -14.26 31.68 -22.88
N TYR A 92 -14.53 30.54 -22.27
CA TYR A 92 -15.20 30.49 -20.96
C TYR A 92 -14.28 31.00 -19.85
N PRO A 93 -14.84 31.58 -18.78
CA PRO A 93 -14.07 32.07 -17.65
C PRO A 93 -13.30 30.93 -16.96
N ASN A 94 -12.12 31.28 -16.47
CA ASN A 94 -11.28 30.38 -15.64
C ASN A 94 -11.55 30.53 -14.13
N HIS A 95 -12.65 31.13 -13.76
CA HIS A 95 -13.10 31.38 -12.39
C HIS A 95 -14.59 31.07 -12.27
N LYS A 96 -15.05 30.86 -11.06
CA LYS A 96 -16.46 30.67 -10.76
C LYS A 96 -17.23 32.01 -10.89
N ASP A 97 -18.49 31.88 -11.24
CA ASP A 97 -19.44 32.97 -11.14
C ASP A 97 -19.52 33.43 -9.67
N PRO A 98 -19.29 34.72 -9.38
CA PRO A 98 -19.24 35.22 -8.00
C PRO A 98 -20.61 35.23 -7.29
N VAL A 99 -21.70 35.11 -8.04
CA VAL A 99 -23.07 35.13 -7.50
C VAL A 99 -23.56 33.72 -7.24
N THR A 100 -23.38 32.82 -8.21
CA THR A 100 -23.89 31.44 -8.14
C THR A 100 -22.88 30.45 -7.59
N ASN A 101 -21.61 30.86 -7.48
CA ASN A 101 -20.48 29.99 -7.11
C ASN A 101 -20.35 28.73 -7.99
N SER A 102 -20.86 28.81 -9.22
CA SER A 102 -20.82 27.74 -10.19
C SER A 102 -19.75 27.96 -11.26
N TRP A 103 -19.25 26.89 -11.87
CA TRP A 103 -18.40 26.97 -13.05
C TRP A 103 -19.23 27.13 -14.31
N ASP A 104 -18.89 28.07 -15.15
CA ASP A 104 -19.51 28.18 -16.48
C ASP A 104 -19.22 26.95 -17.33
N GLY A 105 -20.16 26.58 -18.21
CA GLY A 105 -20.07 25.43 -19.06
C GLY A 105 -20.72 24.15 -18.49
N ILE A 106 -21.22 24.17 -17.24
CA ILE A 106 -22.10 23.13 -16.72
C ILE A 106 -23.52 23.47 -17.15
N THR A 107 -23.85 23.12 -18.37
CA THR A 107 -25.27 23.18 -18.83
C THR A 107 -25.78 21.76 -18.92
N THR A 108 -27.06 21.57 -18.56
CA THR A 108 -27.79 20.31 -18.72
C THR A 108 -27.81 19.81 -20.16
N ALA A 109 -27.45 20.65 -21.12
CA ALA A 109 -27.43 20.34 -22.56
C ALA A 109 -26.04 19.95 -23.09
N SER A 110 -24.94 20.35 -22.44
CA SER A 110 -23.59 19.96 -22.82
C SER A 110 -23.01 19.01 -21.79
N GLN A 111 -22.61 17.84 -22.22
CA GLN A 111 -21.93 16.86 -21.36
C GLN A 111 -20.47 17.27 -21.03
N ILE A 112 -20.08 18.49 -21.37
CA ILE A 112 -18.71 18.99 -21.19
C ILE A 112 -18.69 19.85 -19.94
N THR A 113 -18.11 19.31 -18.89
CA THR A 113 -17.88 20.01 -17.63
C THR A 113 -16.61 20.86 -17.73
N ASN A 114 -16.60 22.04 -17.11
CA ASN A 114 -15.38 22.83 -16.99
C ASN A 114 -14.26 21.99 -16.34
N PRO A 115 -13.07 21.85 -16.98
CA PRO A 115 -11.99 21.03 -16.44
C PRO A 115 -11.51 21.47 -15.04
N LEU A 116 -11.67 22.74 -14.71
CA LEU A 116 -11.34 23.26 -13.37
C LEU A 116 -12.35 22.80 -12.30
N ALA A 117 -13.58 22.48 -12.68
CA ALA A 117 -14.56 21.91 -11.75
C ALA A 117 -14.11 20.52 -11.25
N TRP A 118 -13.45 19.73 -12.10
CA TRP A 118 -12.89 18.44 -11.70
C TRP A 118 -11.78 18.56 -10.65
N MET A 119 -11.12 19.71 -10.55
CA MET A 119 -10.12 19.97 -9.51
C MET A 119 -10.73 20.16 -8.11
N GLU A 120 -12.04 20.31 -8.00
CA GLU A 120 -12.75 20.38 -6.72
C GLU A 120 -13.16 19.01 -6.18
N VAL A 121 -13.08 18.01 -7.02
CA VAL A 121 -13.34 16.62 -6.60
C VAL A 121 -12.20 16.16 -5.68
N GLN A 122 -12.58 15.57 -4.57
CA GLN A 122 -11.63 14.93 -3.65
C GLN A 122 -11.72 13.43 -3.84
N ASP A 123 -10.58 12.78 -4.00
CA ASP A 123 -10.46 11.33 -4.10
C ASP A 123 -9.19 10.91 -3.37
N ASP A 124 -9.40 10.51 -2.13
CA ASP A 124 -8.32 10.17 -1.19
C ASP A 124 -8.29 8.68 -0.92
N ASP A 125 -7.12 8.10 -1.05
CA ASP A 125 -6.83 6.73 -0.66
C ASP A 125 -5.79 6.70 0.44
N ALA A 126 -6.05 5.93 1.47
CA ALA A 126 -5.08 5.62 2.50
C ALA A 126 -4.90 4.10 2.61
N THR A 127 -3.67 3.63 2.47
CA THR A 127 -3.33 2.23 2.65
C THR A 127 -2.35 2.08 3.80
N SER A 128 -2.73 1.28 4.80
CA SER A 128 -1.84 0.88 5.88
C SER A 128 -1.57 -0.61 5.77
N HIS A 129 -0.30 -0.99 5.79
CA HIS A 129 0.15 -2.36 5.68
C HIS A 129 1.16 -2.68 6.78
N ILE A 130 0.94 -3.80 7.46
CA ILE A 130 1.88 -4.38 8.42
C ILE A 130 2.05 -5.85 8.07
N SER A 131 3.29 -6.29 7.95
CA SER A 131 3.66 -7.69 7.77
C SER A 131 4.74 -8.05 8.78
N THR A 132 4.52 -9.11 9.54
CA THR A 132 5.49 -9.64 10.49
C THR A 132 5.70 -11.12 10.24
N HIS A 133 6.92 -11.59 10.43
CA HIS A 133 7.19 -13.02 10.37
C HIS A 133 8.26 -13.42 11.40
N ALA A 134 8.16 -14.66 11.81
CA ALA A 134 9.17 -15.31 12.65
C ALA A 134 9.52 -16.68 12.04
N ARG A 135 10.80 -16.99 12.04
CA ARG A 135 11.31 -18.31 11.67
C ARG A 135 12.22 -18.83 12.76
N LEU A 136 11.95 -20.03 13.21
CA LEU A 136 12.79 -20.78 14.14
C LEU A 136 13.38 -21.97 13.41
N THR A 137 14.69 -22.06 13.32
CA THR A 137 15.39 -23.18 12.70
C THR A 137 16.14 -23.94 13.78
N PHE A 138 15.73 -25.16 14.03
CA PHE A 138 16.38 -26.09 14.96
C PHE A 138 17.29 -27.04 14.17
N ASN A 139 18.56 -27.04 14.46
CA ASN A 139 19.53 -28.00 13.97
C ASN A 139 19.53 -29.21 14.96
N LEU A 140 18.61 -30.16 14.76
CA LEU A 140 18.37 -31.25 15.72
C LEU A 140 19.53 -32.24 15.77
N LEU A 141 20.02 -32.64 14.61
CA LEU A 141 21.14 -33.55 14.42
C LEU A 141 21.86 -33.19 13.11
N GLU A 142 23.02 -33.79 12.87
CA GLU A 142 23.71 -33.66 11.59
C GLU A 142 22.82 -34.11 10.43
N GLY A 143 22.52 -33.15 9.55
CA GLY A 143 21.61 -33.36 8.42
C GLY A 143 20.12 -33.23 8.72
N LEU A 144 19.67 -33.16 9.98
CA LEU A 144 18.26 -33.06 10.36
C LEU A 144 17.95 -31.64 10.88
N LYS A 145 17.05 -30.95 10.18
CA LYS A 145 16.61 -29.58 10.53
C LYS A 145 15.10 -29.52 10.61
N LEU A 146 14.62 -28.84 11.65
CA LEU A 146 13.22 -28.46 11.79
C LEU A 146 13.11 -26.95 11.65
N ASN A 147 12.28 -26.48 10.71
CA ASN A 147 11.93 -25.08 10.56
C ASN A 147 10.47 -24.87 10.94
N LEU A 148 10.23 -23.93 11.85
CA LEU A 148 8.92 -23.41 12.17
C LEU A 148 8.83 -22.00 11.63
N PHE A 149 7.82 -21.69 10.84
CA PHE A 149 7.59 -20.37 10.28
C PHE A 149 6.19 -19.90 10.59
N GLY A 150 6.08 -18.65 11.02
CA GLY A 150 4.81 -17.97 11.19
C GLY A 150 4.87 -16.57 10.58
N ALA A 151 3.81 -16.18 9.90
CA ALA A 151 3.68 -14.84 9.34
C ALA A 151 2.26 -14.30 9.58
N TYR A 152 2.18 -13.02 9.89
CA TYR A 152 0.93 -12.28 10.00
C TYR A 152 1.01 -11.04 9.12
N THR A 153 -0.02 -10.84 8.29
CA THR A 153 -0.16 -9.67 7.44
C THR A 153 -1.50 -9.01 7.71
N TYR A 154 -1.46 -7.70 7.94
CA TYR A 154 -2.63 -6.85 8.08
C TYR A 154 -2.56 -5.75 7.04
N ASN A 155 -3.61 -5.60 6.25
CA ASN A 155 -3.74 -4.56 5.24
C ASN A 155 -5.11 -3.91 5.37
N ILE A 156 -5.14 -2.58 5.46
CA ILE A 156 -6.36 -1.79 5.44
C ILE A 156 -6.24 -0.74 4.35
N VAL A 157 -7.28 -0.64 3.53
CA VAL A 157 -7.42 0.36 2.48
C VAL A 157 -8.67 1.15 2.77
N GLU A 158 -8.51 2.44 2.94
CA GLU A 158 -9.59 3.41 3.12
C GLU A 158 -9.67 4.28 1.88
N ASN A 159 -10.86 4.36 1.28
CA ASN A 159 -11.14 5.19 0.11
C ASN A 159 -12.21 6.20 0.49
N SER A 160 -12.00 7.46 0.13
CA SER A 160 -13.00 8.51 0.29
C SER A 160 -13.06 9.37 -0.96
N GLN A 161 -14.27 9.63 -1.43
CA GLN A 161 -14.52 10.45 -2.60
C GLN A 161 -15.62 11.45 -2.31
N TYR A 162 -15.42 12.69 -2.75
CA TYR A 162 -16.42 13.75 -2.68
C TYR A 162 -16.56 14.41 -4.04
N LEU A 163 -17.75 14.31 -4.60
CA LEU A 163 -18.18 14.93 -5.85
C LEU A 163 -19.09 16.11 -5.51
N PRO A 164 -18.62 17.37 -5.61
CA PRO A 164 -19.45 18.52 -5.32
C PRO A 164 -20.54 18.72 -6.38
N THR A 165 -21.54 19.54 -6.06
CA THR A 165 -22.63 19.87 -6.99
C THR A 165 -22.15 20.63 -8.22
N SER A 166 -20.95 21.22 -8.17
CA SER A 166 -20.28 21.81 -9.33
C SER A 166 -19.88 20.81 -10.42
N VAL A 167 -19.81 19.52 -10.08
CA VAL A 167 -19.42 18.42 -11.00
C VAL A 167 -20.57 17.42 -11.17
N TRP A 168 -21.29 17.13 -10.11
CA TRP A 168 -22.37 16.17 -10.07
C TRP A 168 -23.64 16.82 -9.51
N ALA A 169 -24.69 16.94 -10.32
CA ALA A 169 -25.88 17.75 -10.02
C ALA A 169 -26.48 17.50 -8.61
N ASN A 170 -26.42 16.31 -8.10
CA ASN A 170 -26.95 15.95 -6.79
C ASN A 170 -25.93 15.93 -5.66
N GLY A 171 -24.66 16.23 -5.94
CA GLY A 171 -23.57 15.96 -5.02
C GLY A 171 -23.47 14.46 -4.68
N GLN A 172 -22.30 13.97 -4.40
CA GLN A 172 -22.11 12.59 -3.93
C GLN A 172 -20.89 12.51 -3.03
N ALA A 173 -21.03 11.80 -1.93
CA ALA A 173 -19.91 11.44 -1.08
C ALA A 173 -19.86 9.92 -0.89
N TYR A 174 -18.68 9.35 -1.01
CA TYR A 174 -18.43 7.93 -0.82
C TYR A 174 -17.33 7.76 0.22
N LYS A 175 -17.51 6.80 1.13
CA LYS A 175 -16.45 6.33 2.01
C LYS A 175 -16.50 4.81 2.11
N GLY A 176 -15.36 4.17 1.90
CA GLY A 176 -15.22 2.72 1.98
C GLY A 176 -13.97 2.31 2.74
N THR A 177 -14.04 1.16 3.37
CA THR A 177 -12.89 0.54 4.05
C THR A 177 -12.85 -0.93 3.66
N LYS A 178 -11.67 -1.41 3.27
CA LYS A 178 -11.39 -2.83 3.00
C LYS A 178 -10.24 -3.27 3.90
N LYS A 179 -10.45 -4.35 4.61
CA LYS A 179 -9.49 -4.92 5.54
C LYS A 179 -9.19 -6.36 5.11
N ARG A 180 -7.91 -6.70 5.06
CA ARG A 180 -7.43 -8.06 4.83
C ARG A 180 -6.48 -8.44 5.95
N GLU A 181 -6.75 -9.57 6.57
CA GLU A 181 -5.87 -10.22 7.54
C GLU A 181 -5.45 -11.59 6.99
N SER A 182 -4.18 -11.89 7.08
CA SER A 182 -3.64 -13.19 6.68
C SER A 182 -2.74 -13.71 7.79
N LEU A 183 -2.98 -14.94 8.19
CA LEU A 183 -2.15 -15.70 9.12
C LEU A 183 -1.66 -16.95 8.39
N LEU A 184 -0.34 -17.13 8.36
CA LEU A 184 0.34 -18.27 7.77
C LEU A 184 1.21 -18.93 8.83
N GLY A 185 1.14 -20.24 8.93
CA GLY A 185 2.03 -21.04 9.75
C GLY A 185 2.49 -22.27 8.98
N ASN A 186 3.78 -22.56 8.98
CA ASN A 186 4.28 -23.81 8.42
C ASN A 186 5.35 -24.46 9.30
N MET A 187 5.46 -25.76 9.16
CA MET A 187 6.46 -26.60 9.78
C MET A 187 7.12 -27.43 8.68
N MET A 188 8.43 -27.36 8.59
CA MET A 188 9.22 -28.07 7.58
C MET A 188 10.33 -28.88 8.25
N LEU A 189 10.31 -30.17 8.05
CA LEU A 189 11.35 -31.07 8.48
C LEU A 189 12.18 -31.50 7.28
N THR A 190 13.49 -31.27 7.34
CA THR A 190 14.43 -31.61 6.25
C THR A 190 15.49 -32.56 6.80
N TYR A 191 15.71 -33.65 6.11
CA TYR A 191 16.80 -34.60 6.42
C TYR A 191 17.69 -34.79 5.20
N LYS A 192 19.00 -34.50 5.35
CA LYS A 192 20.01 -34.64 4.31
C LYS A 192 21.12 -35.56 4.81
N LYS A 193 21.44 -36.60 4.05
CA LYS A 193 22.53 -37.51 4.39
C LYS A 193 23.25 -37.99 3.15
N ASN A 194 24.58 -37.96 3.25
CA ASN A 194 25.48 -38.62 2.30
C ASN A 194 25.80 -40.03 2.81
N TRP A 195 25.51 -41.02 2.01
CA TRP A 195 25.86 -42.40 2.32
C TRP A 195 26.64 -43.01 1.17
N LYS A 196 27.97 -43.09 1.32
CA LYS A 196 28.90 -43.54 0.29
C LYS A 196 28.74 -42.69 -1.01
N LYS A 197 28.17 -43.33 -2.07
CA LYS A 197 27.92 -42.68 -3.37
C LYS A 197 26.48 -42.15 -3.49
N HIS A 198 25.66 -42.29 -2.47
CA HIS A 198 24.25 -41.91 -2.49
C HIS A 198 24.03 -40.65 -1.64
N PHE A 199 23.22 -39.75 -2.16
CA PHE A 199 22.76 -38.54 -1.49
C PHE A 199 21.24 -38.70 -1.23
N PHE A 200 20.83 -38.56 0.02
CA PHE A 200 19.42 -38.52 0.40
C PHE A 200 19.06 -37.14 0.84
N ASP A 201 17.98 -36.60 0.27
CA ASP A 201 17.35 -35.34 0.66
C ASP A 201 15.84 -35.58 0.77
N VAL A 202 15.34 -35.54 2.01
CA VAL A 202 13.93 -35.79 2.32
C VAL A 202 13.36 -34.56 2.99
N LEU A 203 12.19 -34.10 2.52
CA LEU A 203 11.47 -32.96 3.04
C LEU A 203 10.03 -33.35 3.35
N ALA A 204 9.58 -32.99 4.56
CA ALA A 204 8.19 -33.05 4.97
C ALA A 204 7.74 -31.62 5.33
N LEU A 205 6.60 -31.20 4.78
CA LEU A 205 6.02 -29.88 4.99
C LEU A 205 4.57 -29.98 5.41
N ALA A 206 4.19 -29.25 6.45
CA ALA A 206 2.81 -28.97 6.81
C ALA A 206 2.60 -27.46 6.85
N GLU A 207 1.52 -26.97 6.24
CA GLU A 207 1.19 -25.55 6.16
C GLU A 207 -0.28 -25.32 6.47
N LEU A 208 -0.55 -24.24 7.19
CA LEU A 208 -1.89 -23.73 7.49
C LEU A 208 -1.93 -22.26 7.14
N GLN A 209 -2.94 -21.85 6.38
CA GLN A 209 -3.20 -20.45 6.04
C GLN A 209 -4.65 -20.10 6.33
N LYS A 210 -4.85 -18.92 6.89
CA LYS A 210 -6.17 -18.32 7.08
C LYS A 210 -6.15 -16.91 6.56
N GLU A 211 -7.10 -16.59 5.70
CA GLU A 211 -7.33 -15.22 5.22
C GLU A 211 -8.74 -14.76 5.60
N THR A 212 -8.83 -13.53 6.03
CA THR A 212 -10.10 -12.88 6.40
C THR A 212 -10.19 -11.55 5.67
N TYR A 213 -11.30 -11.35 4.97
CA TYR A 213 -11.63 -10.12 4.27
C TYR A 213 -12.87 -9.50 4.91
N THR A 214 -12.77 -8.23 5.23
CA THR A 214 -13.90 -7.45 5.76
C THR A 214 -13.93 -6.12 5.02
N GLY A 215 -15.12 -5.67 4.63
CA GLY A 215 -15.27 -4.39 3.98
C GLY A 215 -16.64 -3.80 4.23
N TYR A 216 -16.69 -2.49 4.26
CA TYR A 216 -17.94 -1.73 4.30
C TYR A 216 -17.76 -0.45 3.49
N TYR A 217 -18.87 0.09 3.01
CA TYR A 217 -18.89 1.37 2.32
C TYR A 217 -20.21 2.08 2.61
N THR A 218 -20.17 3.39 2.49
CA THR A 218 -21.32 4.26 2.60
C THR A 218 -21.29 5.25 1.44
N THR A 219 -22.42 5.47 0.84
CA THR A 219 -22.61 6.50 -0.18
C THR A 219 -23.77 7.40 0.23
N VAL A 220 -23.56 8.70 0.14
CA VAL A 220 -24.57 9.74 0.41
C VAL A 220 -24.67 10.63 -0.81
N SER A 221 -25.87 11.02 -1.18
CA SER A 221 -26.14 11.94 -2.30
C SER A 221 -27.31 12.85 -1.96
N ASN A 222 -27.53 13.88 -2.79
CA ASN A 222 -28.60 14.88 -2.62
C ASN A 222 -28.42 15.78 -1.38
N PHE A 223 -27.28 16.44 -1.27
CA PHE A 223 -27.00 17.39 -0.19
C PHE A 223 -26.53 18.76 -0.74
#